data_4c8f591595a358ca0a487d6feabb4a0f
#
_entry.id   4c8f591595a358ca0a487d6feabb4a0f
#
_cell.length_a   1.000
_cell.length_b   1.000
_cell.length_c   1.000
_cell.angle_alpha   90.00
_cell.angle_beta   90.00
_cell.angle_gamma   90.00
#
_symmetry.space_group_name_H-M   'P 1'
#
loop_
_entity.id
_entity.type
_entity.pdbx_description
1 polymer ?
#
loop_
_entity_poly.entity_id
_entity_poly.type
_entity_poly.pdbx_seq_one_letter_code
_entity_poly.pdbx_strand_id
1 'polypeptide(L)'
;MKQFIAHRGNTSGAQPTFENRIEYLLHAYDVCGAVEVDIQTHRGQLYFGHDDPQEPVNFDLIMQDNWFCHAKDLESLGKLLDLGAHTFWHQQDTVTITSRGFIWCYPNVYPVHERAIWLDFENKFTDMELIDGWGLCSDTYPMIRPVHSPRPGLSPYTN
;
A
#
# COMPACT_ATOMS: atom_id res chain seq x y z
N MET A 1 0.31 16.13 -1.98
CA MET A 1 -0.73 15.30 -1.35
C MET A 1 -0.09 13.99 -0.95
N LYS A 2 -0.32 13.50 0.25
CA LYS A 2 0.20 12.20 0.72
C LYS A 2 -0.59 11.07 0.07
N GLN A 3 0.09 9.98 -0.32
CA GLN A 3 -0.54 8.86 -1.01
C GLN A 3 -0.89 7.75 -0.02
N PHE A 4 -2.14 7.30 -0.05
CA PHE A 4 -2.51 6.02 0.59
C PHE A 4 -2.32 4.89 -0.42
N ILE A 5 -1.78 3.76 0.06
CA ILE A 5 -1.56 2.53 -0.71
C ILE A 5 -2.37 1.43 -0.02
N ALA A 6 -3.32 0.83 -0.73
CA ALA A 6 -4.10 -0.28 -0.22
C ALA A 6 -3.23 -1.56 -0.19
N HIS A 7 -2.88 -2.04 1.01
CA HIS A 7 -2.11 -3.27 1.19
C HIS A 7 -2.93 -4.47 0.72
N ARG A 8 -2.46 -5.20 -0.29
CA ARG A 8 -3.15 -6.35 -0.93
C ARG A 8 -4.59 -6.05 -1.40
N GLY A 9 -4.91 -4.77 -1.62
CA GLY A 9 -6.25 -4.33 -1.96
C GLY A 9 -7.17 -4.03 -0.77
N ASN A 10 -6.69 -4.13 0.47
CA ASN A 10 -7.48 -3.82 1.66
C ASN A 10 -7.74 -2.32 1.80
N THR A 11 -8.97 -1.94 2.14
CA THR A 11 -9.38 -0.55 2.39
C THR A 11 -10.18 -0.39 3.68
N SER A 12 -10.72 -1.48 4.23
CA SER A 12 -11.60 -1.50 5.39
C SER A 12 -11.18 -2.55 6.43
N GLY A 13 -9.88 -2.83 6.52
CA GLY A 13 -9.28 -3.88 7.32
C GLY A 13 -8.90 -5.10 6.49
N ALA A 14 -8.03 -5.93 7.04
CA ALA A 14 -7.53 -7.14 6.38
C ALA A 14 -8.66 -8.10 6.00
N GLN A 15 -8.67 -8.56 4.76
CA GLN A 15 -9.64 -9.50 4.19
C GLN A 15 -8.92 -10.65 3.47
N PRO A 16 -8.33 -11.63 4.20
CA PRO A 16 -7.43 -12.65 3.62
C PRO A 16 -8.01 -13.43 2.45
N THR A 17 -9.34 -13.61 2.42
CA THR A 17 -10.03 -14.32 1.32
C THR A 17 -10.00 -13.56 -0.01
N PHE A 18 -9.95 -12.23 0.06
CA PHE A 18 -10.02 -11.35 -1.10
C PHE A 18 -8.67 -10.73 -1.48
N GLU A 19 -7.72 -10.71 -0.54
CA GLU A 19 -6.38 -10.17 -0.76
C GLU A 19 -5.73 -10.71 -2.03
N ASN A 20 -5.04 -9.84 -2.78
CA ASN A 20 -4.35 -10.15 -4.03
C ASN A 20 -5.25 -10.65 -5.18
N ARG A 21 -6.58 -10.56 -5.07
CA ARG A 21 -7.51 -10.85 -6.17
C ARG A 21 -7.64 -9.65 -7.10
N ILE A 22 -7.65 -9.88 -8.42
CA ILE A 22 -7.68 -8.82 -9.43
C ILE A 22 -8.84 -7.85 -9.19
N GLU A 23 -10.05 -8.36 -9.01
CA GLU A 23 -11.23 -7.51 -8.79
C GLU A 23 -11.12 -6.67 -7.51
N TYR A 24 -10.54 -7.25 -6.45
CA TYR A 24 -10.35 -6.56 -5.18
C TYR A 24 -9.29 -5.47 -5.28
N LEU A 25 -8.17 -5.75 -5.97
CA LEU A 25 -7.12 -4.78 -6.25
C LEU A 25 -7.62 -3.62 -7.11
N LEU A 26 -8.39 -3.90 -8.17
CA LEU A 26 -8.97 -2.87 -9.04
C LEU A 26 -9.92 -1.96 -8.26
N HIS A 27 -10.80 -2.53 -7.43
CA HIS A 27 -11.68 -1.73 -6.57
C HIS A 27 -10.89 -0.82 -5.62
N ALA A 28 -9.86 -1.34 -4.98
CA ALA A 28 -9.00 -0.57 -4.10
C ALA A 28 -8.23 0.53 -4.86
N TYR A 29 -7.74 0.23 -6.06
CA TYR A 29 -7.07 1.21 -6.91
C TYR A 29 -8.01 2.35 -7.31
N ASP A 30 -9.26 2.06 -7.65
CA ASP A 30 -10.29 3.09 -7.96
C ASP A 30 -10.57 3.99 -6.75
N VAL A 31 -10.52 3.44 -5.53
CA VAL A 31 -10.78 4.19 -4.28
C VAL A 31 -9.57 5.01 -3.84
N CYS A 32 -8.39 4.43 -3.89
CA CYS A 32 -7.18 4.96 -3.27
C CYS A 32 -6.16 5.54 -4.26
N GLY A 33 -6.22 5.13 -5.52
CA GLY A 33 -5.26 5.50 -6.56
C GLY A 33 -3.91 4.80 -6.44
N ALA A 34 -3.74 3.87 -5.49
CA ALA A 34 -2.52 3.06 -5.34
C ALA A 34 -2.81 1.75 -4.60
N VAL A 35 -2.13 0.68 -5.01
CA VAL A 35 -2.21 -0.64 -4.37
C VAL A 35 -0.82 -1.26 -4.22
N GLU A 36 -0.64 -2.02 -3.17
CA GLU A 36 0.43 -2.98 -3.04
C GLU A 36 -0.13 -4.37 -3.30
N VAL A 37 0.66 -5.22 -3.97
CA VAL A 37 0.26 -6.57 -4.37
C VAL A 37 1.43 -7.53 -4.28
N ASP A 38 1.19 -8.70 -3.69
CA ASP A 38 2.18 -9.77 -3.65
C ASP A 38 2.20 -10.56 -4.97
N ILE A 39 3.40 -10.81 -5.47
CA ILE A 39 3.61 -11.55 -6.73
C ILE A 39 4.65 -12.65 -6.51
N GLN A 40 4.31 -13.86 -6.89
CA GLN A 40 5.18 -15.02 -6.83
C GLN A 40 5.25 -15.76 -8.16
N THR A 41 6.27 -16.60 -8.30
CA THR A 41 6.42 -17.48 -9.46
C THR A 41 5.83 -18.86 -9.17
N HIS A 42 5.01 -19.36 -10.08
CA HIS A 42 4.55 -20.74 -10.06
C HIS A 42 4.69 -21.36 -11.47
N ARG A 43 5.44 -22.44 -11.59
CA ARG A 43 5.72 -23.14 -12.87
C ARG A 43 6.24 -22.20 -13.96
N GLY A 44 7.12 -21.26 -13.57
CA GLY A 44 7.73 -20.31 -14.48
C GLY A 44 6.84 -19.14 -14.91
N GLN A 45 5.62 -19.00 -14.37
CA GLN A 45 4.71 -17.90 -14.64
C GLN A 45 4.48 -17.06 -13.37
N LEU A 46 4.15 -15.77 -13.54
CA LEU A 46 3.84 -14.87 -12.45
C LEU A 46 2.37 -14.98 -12.04
N TYR A 47 2.14 -15.05 -10.73
CA TYR A 47 0.83 -15.10 -10.11
C TYR A 47 0.71 -14.07 -9.00
N PHE A 48 -0.45 -13.50 -8.85
CA PHE A 48 -0.83 -12.77 -7.63
C PHE A 48 -1.00 -13.77 -6.48
N GLY A 49 -0.61 -13.35 -5.28
CA GLY A 49 -0.79 -14.15 -4.06
C GLY A 49 0.41 -14.09 -3.12
N HIS A 50 0.13 -14.07 -1.81
CA HIS A 50 1.16 -14.00 -0.77
C HIS A 50 1.77 -15.38 -0.48
N ASP A 51 0.97 -16.34 -0.05
CA ASP A 51 1.43 -17.69 0.34
C ASP A 51 1.27 -18.68 -0.82
N ASP A 52 0.13 -18.67 -1.48
CA ASP A 52 -0.21 -19.53 -2.60
C ASP A 52 -0.50 -18.74 -3.87
N PRO A 53 -0.17 -19.28 -5.06
CA PRO A 53 -0.52 -18.65 -6.33
C PRO A 53 -2.05 -18.65 -6.50
N GLN A 54 -2.64 -17.49 -6.70
CA GLN A 54 -4.09 -17.33 -6.80
C GLN A 54 -4.55 -17.12 -8.26
N GLU A 55 -4.15 -16.02 -8.87
CA GLU A 55 -4.54 -15.63 -10.22
C GLU A 55 -3.31 -15.28 -11.05
N PRO A 56 -3.28 -15.62 -12.36
CA PRO A 56 -2.19 -15.19 -13.23
C PRO A 56 -2.08 -13.66 -13.24
N VAL A 57 -0.85 -13.16 -13.25
CA VAL A 57 -0.62 -11.71 -13.30
C VAL A 57 -1.12 -11.12 -14.60
N ASN A 58 -1.91 -10.06 -14.49
CA ASN A 58 -2.24 -9.19 -15.61
C ASN A 58 -1.15 -8.11 -15.73
N PHE A 59 -0.34 -8.20 -16.81
CA PHE A 59 0.79 -7.30 -17.02
C PHE A 59 0.38 -5.84 -17.22
N ASP A 60 -0.76 -5.57 -17.84
CA ASP A 60 -1.24 -4.19 -18.05
C ASP A 60 -1.57 -3.51 -16.70
N LEU A 61 -1.99 -4.26 -15.70
CA LEU A 61 -2.27 -3.73 -14.37
C LEU A 61 -0.98 -3.39 -13.62
N ILE A 62 -0.03 -4.31 -13.54
CA ILE A 62 1.20 -4.11 -12.77
C ILE A 62 2.14 -3.07 -13.38
N MET A 63 1.91 -2.69 -14.64
CA MET A 63 2.67 -1.64 -15.33
C MET A 63 2.09 -0.24 -15.10
N GLN A 64 0.91 -0.12 -14.48
CA GLN A 64 0.32 1.17 -14.14
C GLN A 64 1.13 1.86 -13.04
N ASP A 65 1.05 3.18 -13.00
CA ASP A 65 1.61 3.95 -11.91
C ASP A 65 0.92 3.60 -10.60
N ASN A 66 1.69 3.61 -9.52
CA ASN A 66 1.21 3.33 -8.16
C ASN A 66 0.71 1.88 -7.93
N TRP A 67 1.12 0.93 -8.77
CA TRP A 67 1.05 -0.50 -8.47
C TRP A 67 2.41 -0.92 -7.91
N PHE A 68 2.47 -1.23 -6.63
CA PHE A 68 3.68 -1.62 -5.89
C PHE A 68 3.74 -3.14 -5.79
N CYS A 69 4.59 -3.77 -6.62
CA CYS A 69 4.69 -5.21 -6.73
C CYS A 69 5.71 -5.77 -5.72
N HIS A 70 5.24 -6.38 -4.66
CA HIS A 70 6.07 -7.07 -3.69
C HIS A 70 6.41 -8.47 -4.21
N ALA A 71 7.63 -8.66 -4.67
CA ALA A 71 8.11 -9.97 -5.10
C ALA A 71 8.25 -10.92 -3.89
N LYS A 72 7.73 -12.13 -3.99
CA LYS A 72 7.77 -13.14 -2.92
C LYS A 72 8.89 -14.16 -3.09
N ASP A 73 9.52 -14.19 -4.25
CA ASP A 73 10.67 -15.03 -4.57
C ASP A 73 11.63 -14.32 -5.54
N LEU A 74 12.84 -14.83 -5.66
CA LEU A 74 13.89 -14.23 -6.48
C LEU A 74 13.57 -14.28 -7.98
N GLU A 75 12.87 -15.32 -8.44
CA GLU A 75 12.47 -15.45 -9.84
C GLU A 75 11.43 -14.40 -10.22
N SER A 76 10.41 -14.19 -9.37
CA SER A 76 9.42 -13.12 -9.58
C SER A 76 10.06 -11.74 -9.55
N LEU A 77 11.00 -11.49 -8.63
CA LEU A 77 11.75 -10.23 -8.59
C LEU A 77 12.48 -9.97 -9.91
N GLY A 78 13.22 -10.95 -10.42
CA GLY A 78 13.96 -10.82 -11.69
C GLY A 78 13.03 -10.50 -12.86
N LYS A 79 11.93 -11.24 -12.99
CA LYS A 79 10.94 -11.03 -14.05
C LYS A 79 10.27 -9.67 -13.99
N LEU A 80 9.90 -9.21 -12.77
CA LEU A 80 9.29 -7.90 -12.56
C LEU A 80 10.25 -6.75 -12.90
N LEU A 81 11.54 -6.90 -12.57
CA LEU A 81 12.58 -5.94 -12.96
C LEU A 81 12.77 -5.90 -14.47
N ASP A 82 12.83 -7.05 -15.13
CA ASP A 82 12.97 -7.14 -16.60
C ASP A 82 11.78 -6.52 -17.33
N LEU A 83 10.57 -6.62 -16.76
CA LEU A 83 9.37 -5.97 -17.27
C LEU A 83 9.36 -4.45 -17.02
N GLY A 84 10.15 -3.93 -16.10
CA GLY A 84 10.11 -2.53 -15.66
C GLY A 84 8.96 -2.20 -14.70
N ALA A 85 8.37 -3.20 -14.07
CA ALA A 85 7.34 -3.01 -13.05
C ALA A 85 7.90 -2.28 -11.83
N HIS A 86 7.04 -1.56 -11.08
CA HIS A 86 7.43 -0.96 -9.82
C HIS A 86 7.49 -2.03 -8.74
N THR A 87 8.66 -2.58 -8.50
CA THR A 87 8.84 -3.76 -7.64
C THR A 87 9.82 -3.55 -6.50
N PHE A 88 9.68 -4.37 -5.48
CA PHE A 88 10.60 -4.47 -4.36
C PHE A 88 10.56 -5.89 -3.78
N TRP A 89 11.57 -6.22 -2.98
CA TRP A 89 11.65 -7.45 -2.21
C TRP A 89 12.29 -7.16 -0.85
N HIS A 90 11.74 -7.72 0.20
CA HIS A 90 12.38 -7.77 1.52
C HIS A 90 11.95 -9.04 2.26
N GLN A 91 12.75 -9.48 3.21
CA GLN A 91 12.45 -10.64 4.07
C GLN A 91 12.41 -10.24 5.55
N GLN A 92 13.51 -9.72 6.08
CA GLN A 92 13.66 -9.41 7.51
C GLN A 92 14.23 -8.00 7.75
N ASP A 93 14.53 -7.27 6.71
CA ASP A 93 15.07 -5.94 6.80
C ASP A 93 13.99 -4.94 7.25
N THR A 94 14.39 -3.94 8.02
CA THR A 94 13.47 -2.90 8.50
C THR A 94 13.08 -1.91 7.40
N VAL A 95 13.87 -1.82 6.34
CA VAL A 95 13.61 -1.00 5.16
C VAL A 95 14.16 -1.68 3.91
N THR A 96 13.53 -1.43 2.76
CA THR A 96 14.07 -1.78 1.44
C THR A 96 13.86 -0.62 0.47
N ILE A 97 14.47 -0.70 -0.71
CA ILE A 97 14.31 0.31 -1.75
C ILE A 97 13.56 -0.34 -2.92
N THR A 98 12.50 0.33 -3.38
CA THR A 98 11.78 -0.12 -4.57
C THR A 98 12.58 0.19 -5.84
N SER A 99 12.29 -0.49 -6.94
CA SER A 99 12.94 -0.28 -8.26
C SER A 99 12.84 1.16 -8.78
N ARG A 100 11.90 1.96 -8.25
CA ARG A 100 11.72 3.39 -8.57
C ARG A 100 12.25 4.33 -7.49
N GLY A 101 13.02 3.82 -6.52
CA GLY A 101 13.75 4.61 -5.53
C GLY A 101 12.90 5.13 -4.37
N PHE A 102 11.79 4.48 -4.04
CA PHE A 102 11.07 4.72 -2.79
C PHE A 102 11.65 3.88 -1.66
N ILE A 103 11.63 4.40 -0.45
CA ILE A 103 12.04 3.72 0.78
C ILE A 103 10.80 3.02 1.35
N TRP A 104 10.71 1.71 1.19
CA TRP A 104 9.62 0.90 1.74
C TRP A 104 9.99 0.49 3.16
N CYS A 105 9.22 0.98 4.15
CA CYS A 105 9.54 0.80 5.55
C CYS A 105 8.72 -0.33 6.16
N TYR A 106 9.35 -1.12 7.03
CA TYR A 106 8.66 -2.14 7.82
C TYR A 106 7.76 -1.48 8.89
N PRO A 107 6.73 -2.15 9.42
CA PRO A 107 5.92 -1.60 10.52
C PRO A 107 6.78 -1.12 11.69
N ASN A 108 6.39 0.01 12.26
CA ASN A 108 7.10 0.69 13.36
C ASN A 108 8.44 1.37 12.99
N VAL A 109 8.72 1.52 11.69
CA VAL A 109 9.86 2.30 11.18
C VAL A 109 9.32 3.46 10.34
N TYR A 110 9.43 4.68 10.87
CA TYR A 110 8.78 5.87 10.31
C TYR A 110 9.79 7.00 10.05
N PRO A 111 10.74 6.83 9.09
CA PRO A 111 11.70 7.89 8.78
C PRO A 111 11.02 9.09 8.12
N VAL A 112 11.44 10.28 8.51
CA VAL A 112 11.03 11.53 7.84
C VAL A 112 11.81 11.68 6.56
N HIS A 113 11.20 11.31 5.43
CA HIS A 113 11.83 11.42 4.12
C HIS A 113 10.77 11.51 3.02
N GLU A 114 10.96 12.38 2.04
CA GLU A 114 10.01 12.64 0.94
C GLU A 114 9.68 11.42 0.06
N ARG A 115 10.48 10.36 0.13
CA ARG A 115 10.28 9.09 -0.61
C ARG A 115 9.96 7.92 0.32
N ALA A 116 9.75 8.15 1.61
CA ALA A 116 9.42 7.07 2.54
C ALA A 116 7.94 6.67 2.40
N ILE A 117 7.71 5.37 2.33
CA ILE A 117 6.38 4.76 2.42
C ILE A 117 6.36 4.00 3.75
N TRP A 118 5.48 4.43 4.65
CA TRP A 118 5.31 3.83 5.95
C TRP A 118 4.29 2.69 5.90
N LEU A 119 4.52 1.61 6.64
CA LEU A 119 3.57 0.54 6.80
C LEU A 119 2.87 0.65 8.15
N ASP A 120 1.53 0.62 8.14
CA ASP A 120 0.71 0.67 9.35
C ASP A 120 -0.41 -0.37 9.30
N PHE A 121 -0.20 -1.49 9.98
CA PHE A 121 -1.19 -2.55 10.15
C PHE A 121 -1.94 -2.47 11.50
N GLU A 122 -1.58 -1.52 12.36
CA GLU A 122 -2.17 -1.32 13.67
C GLU A 122 -3.11 -0.10 13.72
N ASN A 123 -3.34 0.56 12.58
CA ASN A 123 -4.17 1.76 12.44
C ASN A 123 -3.72 2.92 13.36
N LYS A 124 -2.42 3.11 13.51
CA LYS A 124 -1.83 4.20 14.29
C LYS A 124 -2.05 5.55 13.63
N PHE A 125 -2.04 5.59 12.30
CA PHE A 125 -2.20 6.80 11.51
C PHE A 125 -3.61 6.87 10.93
N THR A 126 -4.49 7.55 11.64
CA THR A 126 -5.88 7.76 11.23
C THR A 126 -6.09 9.01 10.38
N ASP A 127 -5.02 9.78 10.17
CA ASP A 127 -5.02 11.01 9.38
C ASP A 127 -3.75 11.07 8.53
N MET A 128 -3.91 11.21 7.22
CA MET A 128 -2.79 11.29 6.26
C MET A 128 -1.90 12.52 6.48
N GLU A 129 -2.39 13.57 7.11
CA GLU A 129 -1.59 14.76 7.43
C GLU A 129 -0.50 14.48 8.48
N LEU A 130 -0.65 13.39 9.26
CA LEU A 130 0.34 12.97 10.25
C LEU A 130 1.54 12.21 9.65
N ILE A 131 1.50 11.92 8.35
CA ILE A 131 2.55 11.16 7.66
C ILE A 131 3.64 12.12 7.18
N ASP A 132 4.86 12.00 7.71
CA ASP A 132 6.04 12.76 7.26
C ASP A 132 6.86 12.01 6.19
N GLY A 133 6.19 11.19 5.42
CA GLY A 133 6.70 10.46 4.28
C GLY A 133 5.97 10.79 2.98
N TRP A 134 6.25 10.04 1.92
CA TRP A 134 5.52 10.11 0.65
C TRP A 134 4.12 9.53 0.78
N GLY A 135 3.99 8.42 1.52
CA GLY A 135 2.72 7.72 1.64
C GLY A 135 2.66 6.71 2.77
N LEU A 136 1.48 6.14 2.93
CA LEU A 136 1.14 5.13 3.91
C LEU A 136 0.57 3.89 3.22
N CYS A 137 1.13 2.72 3.48
CA CYS A 137 0.57 1.44 3.10
C CYS A 137 -0.11 0.80 4.31
N SER A 138 -1.40 0.51 4.20
CA SER A 138 -2.20 -0.04 5.29
C SER A 138 -3.38 -0.87 4.79
N ASP A 139 -3.95 -1.68 5.67
CA ASP A 139 -5.18 -2.42 5.44
C ASP A 139 -6.45 -1.57 5.59
N THR A 140 -6.34 -0.40 6.21
CA THR A 140 -7.49 0.47 6.50
C THR A 140 -7.24 1.87 5.97
N TYR A 141 -8.05 2.29 4.99
CA TYR A 141 -8.00 3.65 4.46
C TYR A 141 -8.41 4.64 5.57
N PRO A 142 -7.55 5.61 5.93
CA PRO A 142 -7.92 6.63 6.89
C PRO A 142 -9.10 7.42 6.35
N MET A 143 -10.28 7.20 6.88
CA MET A 143 -11.43 8.03 6.52
C MET A 143 -11.13 9.46 6.95
N ILE A 144 -11.05 10.37 6.00
CA ILE A 144 -11.06 11.79 6.27
C ILE A 144 -12.36 12.05 7.02
N ARG A 145 -12.29 12.15 8.35
CA ARG A 145 -13.43 12.66 9.10
C ARG A 145 -13.65 14.08 8.59
N PRO A 146 -14.81 14.43 8.02
CA PRO A 146 -15.07 15.82 7.74
C PRO A 146 -14.92 16.57 9.06
N VAL A 147 -14.08 17.60 9.06
CA VAL A 147 -13.91 18.50 10.20
C VAL A 147 -15.22 19.28 10.37
N HIS A 148 -16.21 18.63 10.96
CA HIS A 148 -17.43 19.22 11.44
C HIS A 148 -17.69 18.73 12.85
N SER A 149 -16.80 19.14 13.77
CA SER A 149 -17.19 19.36 15.16
C SER A 149 -17.37 20.87 15.30
N PRO A 150 -18.61 21.35 15.52
CA PRO A 150 -18.78 22.72 15.97
C PRO A 150 -18.04 22.85 17.30
N ARG A 151 -17.13 23.83 17.40
CA ARG A 151 -16.56 24.22 18.68
C ARG A 151 -17.74 24.46 19.63
N PRO A 152 -17.73 23.91 20.87
CA PRO A 152 -18.76 24.27 21.85
C PRO A 152 -18.73 25.79 22.02
N GLY A 153 -19.86 26.40 21.78
CA GLY A 153 -20.01 27.84 21.68
C GLY A 153 -19.51 28.56 22.93
N LEU A 154 -18.70 29.57 22.68
CA LEU A 154 -18.63 30.72 23.54
C LEU A 154 -19.98 31.44 23.41
N SER A 155 -20.78 31.33 24.42
CA SER A 155 -22.01 32.12 24.58
C SER A 155 -21.64 33.60 24.69
N PRO A 156 -22.10 34.47 23.80
CA PRO A 156 -21.98 35.91 24.02
C PRO A 156 -23.25 36.38 24.70
N TYR A 157 -23.29 36.34 26.01
CA TYR A 157 -24.20 37.17 26.83
C TYR A 157 -24.06 36.83 28.32
N THR A 158 -23.31 37.61 29.05
CA THR A 158 -23.72 38.05 30.39
C THR A 158 -23.20 39.48 30.59
N ASN A 159 -24.17 40.30 30.88
CA ASN A 159 -24.09 41.70 31.30
C ASN A 159 -23.03 41.98 32.34
#